data_fa67ce21856e7b3362177aa1765fd419
#
_entry.id   fa67ce21856e7b3362177aa1765fd419
#
_cell.length_a   1.000
_cell.length_b   1.000
_cell.length_c   1.000
_cell.angle_alpha   90.00
_cell.angle_beta   90.00
_cell.angle_gamma   90.00
#
_symmetry.space_group_name_H-M   'P 1'
#
loop_
_entity.id
_entity.type
_entity.pdbx_description
1 polymer ?
#
loop_
_entity_poly.entity_id
_entity_poly.type
_entity_poly.pdbx_seq_one_letter_code
_entity_poly.pdbx_strand_id
1 'polypeptide(L)'
;MLKRALWIALSAALTLAAQSQDSNFGFSLPVTVSGGAMYTGRLQLAEPDSSPYTAGFQALLYPTLRLGSHWFAYSALDFRLAPYLYYDAYDGDHEWYIQPIQAFAGYQIHGEKTSLVIKAGRLSSAFGAFPLHYDDADNALLDQPLSYIQTLTLRNDQIPCGVAGLLQQHYGYVASSCGGAWGADEGLTPVTLYGLPGVEADISGHRLDGRIQVTSGSPSDPLSESHALQYAQWVAGGGYTIQQGFRVGISGFRGPYLAPDAAPFLPAATGVRDFPASGVGVDVQWARGHWNTSGEWQRFQYDLPGFPQAPSITSTYFEVKRILTPRFYLAGRAGWLLPGGARDATGLGTGQFAASIASYELGGGCWLNRYQLIKASYEWLRIEHFPGTQTNVLGVQFVTTFHAVDRAFH
;
A
#
# COMPACT_ATOMS: atom_id res chain seq x y z
N MET A 1 5.70 25.03 1.41
CA MET A 1 4.78 25.33 2.52
C MET A 1 4.74 24.20 3.56
N LEU A 2 4.75 22.96 3.17
CA LEU A 2 4.68 21.78 4.06
C LEU A 2 5.78 21.74 5.14
N LYS A 3 7.04 22.04 4.77
CA LYS A 3 8.17 22.08 5.74
C LYS A 3 7.96 23.04 6.91
N ARG A 4 7.34 24.20 6.67
CA ARG A 4 7.03 25.17 7.74
C ARG A 4 5.86 24.71 8.63
N ALA A 5 4.86 24.05 8.05
CA ALA A 5 3.73 23.52 8.81
C ALA A 5 4.15 22.37 9.73
N LEU A 6 5.07 21.50 9.29
CA LEU A 6 5.60 20.40 10.10
C LEU A 6 6.42 20.92 11.30
N TRP A 7 7.26 21.94 11.11
CA TRP A 7 8.02 22.57 12.20
C TRP A 7 7.12 23.32 13.20
N ILE A 8 6.06 23.96 12.71
CA ILE A 8 5.07 24.64 13.57
C ILE A 8 4.26 23.60 14.36
N ALA A 9 3.84 22.51 13.75
CA ALA A 9 3.12 21.43 14.44
C ALA A 9 4.01 20.74 15.49
N LEU A 10 5.26 20.46 15.16
CA LEU A 10 6.22 19.85 16.09
C LEU A 10 6.59 20.79 17.24
N SER A 11 6.81 22.07 16.97
CA SER A 11 7.09 23.08 18.00
C SER A 11 5.86 23.39 18.86
N ALA A 12 4.66 23.42 18.29
CA ALA A 12 3.42 23.58 19.04
C ALA A 12 3.14 22.37 19.95
N ALA A 13 3.39 21.14 19.47
CA ALA A 13 3.28 19.95 20.29
C ALA A 13 4.30 19.93 21.44
N LEU A 14 5.53 20.38 21.19
CA LEU A 14 6.58 20.50 22.21
C LEU A 14 6.31 21.60 23.24
N THR A 15 5.71 22.73 22.84
CA THR A 15 5.33 23.81 23.75
C THR A 15 4.10 23.48 24.59
N LEU A 16 3.11 22.80 24.04
CA LEU A 16 1.97 22.26 24.80
C LEU A 16 2.41 21.21 25.82
N ALA A 17 3.41 20.40 25.50
CA ALA A 17 4.00 19.43 26.42
C ALA A 17 4.71 20.03 27.61
N ALA A 18 5.21 21.27 27.49
CA ALA A 18 5.93 21.97 28.56
C ALA A 18 5.04 22.70 29.58
N GLN A 19 3.75 22.88 29.29
CA GLN A 19 2.84 23.69 30.12
C GLN A 19 1.84 22.88 30.96
N SER A 20 1.77 21.54 30.83
CA SER A 20 0.77 20.75 31.57
C SER A 20 1.38 20.05 32.76
N GLN A 21 1.18 20.59 33.93
CA GLN A 21 1.57 20.01 35.24
C GLN A 21 0.57 18.96 35.77
N ASP A 22 -0.60 18.78 35.12
CA ASP A 22 -1.66 17.88 35.53
C ASP A 22 -2.27 17.19 34.28
N SER A 23 -1.61 16.21 33.67
CA SER A 23 -2.29 15.55 32.59
C SER A 23 -1.77 14.14 32.30
N ASN A 24 -2.69 13.26 32.07
CA ASN A 24 -2.58 12.03 31.35
C ASN A 24 -2.08 12.25 29.88
N PHE A 25 -0.93 12.89 29.73
CA PHE A 25 -0.29 13.17 28.46
C PHE A 25 0.84 12.18 28.25
N GLY A 26 0.83 11.50 27.12
CA GLY A 26 1.90 10.58 26.74
C GLY A 26 2.37 10.89 25.31
N PHE A 27 3.68 10.92 25.10
CA PHE A 27 4.28 11.02 23.79
C PHE A 27 5.29 9.89 23.59
N SER A 28 5.17 9.17 22.47
CA SER A 28 6.15 8.17 22.05
C SER A 28 6.53 8.37 20.60
N LEU A 29 7.77 8.04 20.28
CA LEU A 29 8.31 8.11 18.92
C LEU A 29 9.06 6.81 18.60
N PRO A 30 8.36 5.71 18.29
CA PRO A 30 8.97 4.54 17.66
C PRO A 30 9.53 4.91 16.29
N VAL A 31 10.67 4.31 15.95
CA VAL A 31 11.38 4.54 14.68
C VAL A 31 11.85 3.21 14.15
N THR A 32 11.61 2.95 12.87
CA THR A 32 12.22 1.87 12.10
C THR A 32 13.13 2.48 11.05
N VAL A 33 14.41 2.12 11.05
CA VAL A 33 15.37 2.52 10.02
C VAL A 33 15.83 1.27 9.29
N SER A 34 15.73 1.30 7.98
CA SER A 34 16.13 0.20 7.10
C SER A 34 17.09 0.70 6.03
N GLY A 35 18.13 -0.08 5.77
CA GLY A 35 19.04 0.12 4.64
C GLY A 35 19.14 -1.16 3.86
N GLY A 36 19.12 -1.07 2.54
CA GLY A 36 19.15 -2.25 1.68
C GLY A 36 19.91 -2.05 0.40
N ALA A 37 20.29 -3.17 -0.18
CA ALA A 37 20.87 -3.26 -1.51
C ALA A 37 20.27 -4.42 -2.26
N MET A 38 20.02 -4.21 -3.56
CA MET A 38 19.45 -5.21 -4.45
C MET A 38 20.28 -5.36 -5.71
N TYR A 39 20.26 -6.57 -6.23
CA TYR A 39 20.69 -6.89 -7.57
C TYR A 39 19.49 -7.40 -8.35
N THR A 40 19.19 -6.76 -9.48
CA THR A 40 18.09 -7.16 -10.37
C THR A 40 18.67 -7.64 -11.69
N GLY A 41 18.59 -8.94 -11.91
CA GLY A 41 19.06 -9.54 -13.16
C GLY A 41 18.08 -9.34 -14.30
N ARG A 42 18.58 -8.94 -15.49
CA ARG A 42 17.84 -8.81 -16.75
C ARG A 42 16.81 -7.69 -16.84
N LEU A 43 16.94 -6.65 -16.07
CA LEU A 43 16.09 -5.47 -16.21
C LEU A 43 16.50 -4.54 -17.38
N GLN A 44 17.43 -4.90 -18.19
CA GLN A 44 17.93 -4.13 -19.35
C GLN A 44 16.89 -3.89 -20.45
N LEU A 45 15.60 -4.01 -20.16
CA LEU A 45 14.57 -4.05 -21.21
C LEU A 45 14.02 -2.69 -21.61
N ALA A 46 14.06 -1.72 -20.74
CA ALA A 46 13.55 -0.39 -21.05
C ALA A 46 14.66 0.64 -21.28
N GLU A 47 15.77 0.54 -20.55
CA GLU A 47 16.87 1.49 -20.67
C GLU A 47 18.24 0.80 -20.57
N PRO A 48 19.08 0.89 -21.64
CA PRO A 48 20.38 0.24 -21.71
C PRO A 48 21.39 0.71 -20.65
N ASP A 49 21.17 1.88 -20.08
CA ASP A 49 22.09 2.55 -19.15
C ASP A 49 21.73 2.36 -17.67
N SER A 50 20.68 1.59 -17.35
CA SER A 50 20.27 1.37 -15.96
C SER A 50 21.23 0.43 -15.22
N SER A 51 21.55 0.76 -13.97
CA SER A 51 22.34 -0.10 -13.10
C SER A 51 21.50 -1.29 -12.60
N PRO A 52 22.00 -2.54 -12.69
CA PRO A 52 21.33 -3.68 -12.07
C PRO A 52 21.46 -3.68 -10.54
N TYR A 53 22.24 -2.78 -9.98
CA TYR A 53 22.43 -2.65 -8.54
C TYR A 53 21.74 -1.38 -8.05
N THR A 54 20.94 -1.53 -7.02
CA THR A 54 20.30 -0.43 -6.31
C THR A 54 20.62 -0.53 -4.83
N ALA A 55 20.77 0.60 -4.17
CA ALA A 55 20.94 0.68 -2.73
C ALA A 55 20.27 1.95 -2.23
N GLY A 56 19.68 1.88 -1.05
CA GLY A 56 19.01 3.02 -0.46
C GLY A 56 18.69 2.78 1.00
N PHE A 57 17.98 3.73 1.58
CA PHE A 57 17.50 3.59 2.93
C PHE A 57 16.11 4.21 3.11
N GLN A 58 15.43 3.75 4.16
CA GLN A 58 14.13 4.24 4.59
C GLN A 58 14.15 4.47 6.10
N ALA A 59 13.45 5.48 6.57
CA ALA A 59 13.16 5.68 7.98
C ALA A 59 11.67 5.93 8.18
N LEU A 60 11.03 5.05 8.91
CA LEU A 60 9.61 5.17 9.29
C LEU A 60 9.54 5.71 10.73
N LEU A 61 8.86 6.82 10.91
CA LEU A 61 8.66 7.47 12.21
C LEU A 61 7.19 7.39 12.59
N TYR A 62 6.92 6.99 13.83
CA TYR A 62 5.58 6.77 14.35
C TYR A 62 5.27 7.65 15.56
N PRO A 63 5.26 9.00 15.42
CA PRO A 63 4.87 9.87 16.53
C PRO A 63 3.45 9.57 16.97
N THR A 64 3.32 9.23 18.25
CA THR A 64 2.04 8.95 18.90
C THR A 64 1.88 9.87 20.08
N LEU A 65 0.76 10.56 20.13
CA LEU A 65 0.36 11.46 21.21
C LEU A 65 -0.90 10.92 21.88
N ARG A 66 -0.91 10.81 23.20
CA ARG A 66 -2.10 10.45 23.99
C ARG A 66 -2.51 11.62 24.86
N LEU A 67 -3.81 11.91 24.89
CA LEU A 67 -4.42 12.96 25.67
C LEU A 67 -5.55 12.36 26.51
N GLY A 68 -5.29 12.17 27.78
CA GLY A 68 -6.21 11.43 28.66
C GLY A 68 -6.35 9.96 28.29
N SER A 69 -7.50 9.39 28.63
CA SER A 69 -7.80 7.97 28.44
C SER A 69 -8.39 7.63 27.06
N HIS A 70 -8.89 8.64 26.34
CA HIS A 70 -9.70 8.40 25.13
C HIS A 70 -9.11 9.00 23.86
N TRP A 71 -8.47 10.17 23.93
CA TRP A 71 -7.97 10.85 22.75
C TRP A 71 -6.53 10.48 22.44
N PHE A 72 -6.24 10.35 21.15
CA PHE A 72 -4.88 10.18 20.68
C PHE A 72 -4.70 10.77 19.29
N ALA A 73 -3.46 11.06 18.93
CA ALA A 73 -3.06 11.36 17.57
C ALA A 73 -1.91 10.43 17.18
N TYR A 74 -1.87 10.02 15.93
CA TYR A 74 -0.88 9.12 15.38
C TYR A 74 -0.47 9.59 14.00
N SER A 75 0.79 9.40 13.68
CA SER A 75 1.28 9.56 12.32
C SER A 75 2.27 8.43 12.00
N ALA A 76 2.32 8.03 10.74
CA ALA A 76 3.40 7.24 10.15
C ALA A 76 4.01 8.07 9.03
N LEU A 77 5.26 8.50 9.21
CA LEU A 77 6.01 9.32 8.27
C LEU A 77 7.07 8.47 7.61
N ASP A 78 7.09 8.46 6.30
CA ASP A 78 8.09 7.78 5.46
C ASP A 78 9.12 8.79 4.98
N PHE A 79 10.38 8.55 5.38
CA PHE A 79 11.56 9.19 4.82
C PHE A 79 12.29 8.17 3.99
N ARG A 80 12.43 8.40 2.72
CA ARG A 80 13.03 7.44 1.81
C ARG A 80 14.03 8.12 0.88
N LEU A 81 15.14 7.42 0.65
CA LEU A 81 16.01 7.68 -0.49
C LEU A 81 15.63 6.69 -1.59
N ALA A 82 15.05 7.15 -2.67
CA ALA A 82 14.81 6.32 -3.84
C ALA A 82 16.11 6.14 -4.65
N PRO A 83 16.28 4.99 -5.27
CA PRO A 83 15.42 3.81 -5.23
C PRO A 83 15.70 2.96 -3.98
N TYR A 84 14.71 2.77 -3.14
CA TYR A 84 14.83 1.90 -1.98
C TYR A 84 14.02 0.63 -2.19
N LEU A 85 14.69 -0.49 -2.48
CA LEU A 85 14.10 -1.82 -2.65
C LEU A 85 12.94 -1.90 -3.68
N TYR A 86 12.82 -0.92 -4.57
CA TYR A 86 11.80 -0.88 -5.61
C TYR A 86 12.41 -1.03 -6.99
N TYR A 87 11.60 -1.55 -7.90
CA TYR A 87 11.93 -1.68 -9.31
C TYR A 87 11.99 -0.32 -10.04
N ASP A 88 11.56 0.76 -9.41
CA ASP A 88 11.51 2.12 -9.95
C ASP A 88 12.88 2.78 -10.11
N ALA A 89 13.92 2.01 -9.89
CA ALA A 89 15.31 2.48 -9.91
C ALA A 89 15.85 2.84 -11.29
N TYR A 90 14.99 3.00 -12.27
CA TYR A 90 15.42 3.00 -13.66
C TYR A 90 15.72 4.35 -14.27
N ASP A 91 15.17 5.40 -13.75
CA ASP A 91 15.38 6.76 -14.28
C ASP A 91 16.67 7.42 -13.80
N GLY A 92 17.43 6.76 -12.92
CA GLY A 92 18.74 7.20 -12.48
C GLY A 92 18.75 8.33 -11.47
N ASP A 93 17.62 8.88 -11.13
CA ASP A 93 17.51 9.99 -10.20
C ASP A 93 17.38 9.48 -8.75
N HIS A 94 18.32 9.92 -7.90
CA HIS A 94 18.25 9.70 -6.47
C HIS A 94 17.44 10.80 -5.82
N GLU A 95 16.18 10.53 -5.53
CA GLU A 95 15.32 11.49 -4.87
C GLU A 95 15.06 11.14 -3.40
N TRP A 96 14.94 12.21 -2.61
CA TRP A 96 14.53 12.12 -1.22
C TRP A 96 13.04 12.38 -1.11
N TYR A 97 12.31 11.42 -0.57
CA TYR A 97 10.88 11.57 -0.28
C TYR A 97 10.65 11.75 1.20
N ILE A 98 9.70 12.60 1.52
CA ILE A 98 9.12 12.71 2.85
C ILE A 98 7.62 12.74 2.64
N GLN A 99 6.93 11.67 3.02
CA GLN A 99 5.50 11.61 2.89
C GLN A 99 4.81 10.95 4.08
N PRO A 100 3.62 11.40 4.46
CA PRO A 100 2.83 10.75 5.48
C PRO A 100 2.12 9.52 4.86
N ILE A 101 2.41 8.32 5.39
CA ILE A 101 1.62 7.12 5.10
C ILE A 101 0.26 7.27 5.79
N GLN A 102 0.27 7.71 7.06
CA GLN A 102 -0.93 7.97 7.86
C GLN A 102 -0.71 9.19 8.74
N ALA A 103 -1.77 9.94 9.03
CA ALA A 103 -1.77 11.03 10.01
C ALA A 103 -3.21 11.32 10.45
N PHE A 104 -3.59 10.95 11.67
CA PHE A 104 -4.96 11.10 12.14
C PHE A 104 -5.05 11.36 13.63
N ALA A 105 -6.18 11.94 14.03
CA ALA A 105 -6.62 11.99 15.42
C ALA A 105 -7.66 10.89 15.63
N GLY A 106 -7.67 10.31 16.82
CA GLY A 106 -8.58 9.25 17.16
C GLY A 106 -9.20 9.42 18.55
N TYR A 107 -10.36 8.81 18.70
CA TYR A 107 -11.07 8.70 19.96
C TYR A 107 -11.39 7.22 20.21
N GLN A 108 -11.02 6.70 21.38
CA GLN A 108 -11.18 5.30 21.73
C GLN A 108 -12.09 5.11 22.94
N ILE A 109 -12.97 4.11 22.85
CA ILE A 109 -13.85 3.67 23.92
C ILE A 109 -13.58 2.18 24.16
N HIS A 110 -13.28 1.82 25.39
CA HIS A 110 -13.07 0.45 25.78
C HIS A 110 -14.20 0.01 26.71
N GLY A 111 -14.92 -1.03 26.32
CA GLY A 111 -15.78 -1.79 27.20
C GLY A 111 -15.04 -3.04 27.70
N GLU A 112 -15.67 -3.84 28.56
CA GLU A 112 -15.06 -5.05 29.11
C GLU A 112 -14.62 -6.08 28.05
N LYS A 113 -15.34 -6.16 26.94
CA LYS A 113 -15.12 -7.17 25.87
C LYS A 113 -15.15 -6.58 24.47
N THR A 114 -15.32 -5.28 24.35
CA THR A 114 -15.47 -4.59 23.07
C THR A 114 -14.66 -3.30 23.07
N SER A 115 -14.16 -2.91 21.93
CA SER A 115 -13.59 -1.58 21.73
C SER A 115 -14.14 -0.94 20.47
N LEU A 116 -14.28 0.39 20.52
CA LEU A 116 -14.61 1.23 19.40
C LEU A 116 -13.52 2.31 19.29
N VAL A 117 -12.96 2.45 18.11
CA VAL A 117 -12.01 3.52 17.80
C VAL A 117 -12.53 4.29 16.61
N ILE A 118 -12.71 5.60 16.77
CA ILE A 118 -13.08 6.50 15.67
C ILE A 118 -11.83 7.32 15.32
N LYS A 119 -11.49 7.37 14.04
CA LYS A 119 -10.32 8.09 13.53
C LYS A 119 -10.74 9.07 12.46
N ALA A 120 -10.07 10.22 12.39
CA ALA A 120 -10.26 11.21 11.33
C ALA A 120 -8.91 11.81 10.93
N GLY A 121 -8.65 11.87 9.64
CA GLY A 121 -7.39 12.33 9.08
C GLY A 121 -6.98 11.55 7.84
N ARG A 122 -5.68 11.43 7.60
CA ARG A 122 -5.12 10.57 6.55
C ARG A 122 -5.02 9.13 7.07
N LEU A 123 -5.77 8.23 6.47
CA LEU A 123 -5.97 6.86 6.94
C LEU A 123 -5.47 5.86 5.90
N SER A 124 -4.74 4.82 6.31
CA SER A 124 -4.44 3.70 5.42
C SER A 124 -5.71 2.95 5.04
N SER A 125 -5.71 2.31 3.88
CA SER A 125 -6.89 1.58 3.42
C SER A 125 -7.32 0.49 4.41
N ALA A 126 -8.62 0.41 4.67
CA ALA A 126 -9.22 -0.70 5.43
C ALA A 126 -9.41 -1.96 4.56
N PHE A 127 -9.02 -1.93 3.30
CA PHE A 127 -9.09 -3.05 2.38
C PHE A 127 -7.85 -3.94 2.49
N GLY A 128 -8.06 -5.26 2.60
CA GLY A 128 -6.99 -6.24 2.76
C GLY A 128 -6.42 -6.29 4.19
N ALA A 129 -5.48 -7.20 4.41
CA ALA A 129 -4.80 -7.38 5.69
C ALA A 129 -3.33 -6.94 5.66
N PHE A 130 -2.67 -6.96 4.48
CA PHE A 130 -1.27 -6.58 4.35
C PHE A 130 -0.96 -5.12 4.72
N PRO A 131 -1.82 -4.10 4.52
CA PRO A 131 -1.55 -2.73 4.95
C PRO A 131 -1.23 -2.57 6.45
N LEU A 132 -1.47 -3.60 7.26
CA LEU A 132 -1.07 -3.64 8.65
C LEU A 132 0.39 -4.09 8.86
N HIS A 133 1.06 -4.59 7.82
CA HIS A 133 2.39 -5.23 7.87
C HIS A 133 3.42 -4.59 6.92
N TYR A 134 3.22 -3.34 6.53
CA TYR A 134 4.11 -2.65 5.59
C TYR A 134 5.48 -2.28 6.17
N ASP A 135 5.63 -2.26 7.51
CA ASP A 135 6.89 -1.95 8.17
C ASP A 135 7.92 -3.06 7.90
N ASP A 136 9.14 -2.66 7.55
CA ASP A 136 10.24 -3.59 7.27
C ASP A 136 10.58 -4.52 8.43
N ALA A 137 10.29 -4.11 9.67
CA ALA A 137 10.48 -4.96 10.83
C ALA A 137 9.42 -6.08 10.92
N ASP A 138 8.22 -5.84 10.41
CA ASP A 138 7.09 -6.77 10.44
C ASP A 138 6.99 -7.62 9.18
N ASN A 139 7.38 -7.09 8.02
CA ASN A 139 7.44 -7.86 6.77
C ASN A 139 8.53 -8.94 6.88
N ALA A 140 8.16 -10.19 6.64
CA ALA A 140 9.07 -11.32 6.75
C ALA A 140 10.11 -11.39 5.61
N LEU A 141 9.78 -10.83 4.47
CA LEU A 141 10.58 -10.79 3.24
C LEU A 141 10.99 -9.35 2.90
N LEU A 142 11.64 -9.13 1.77
CA LEU A 142 12.04 -7.80 1.35
C LEU A 142 10.94 -7.13 0.55
N ASP A 143 10.33 -7.86 -0.35
CA ASP A 143 9.26 -7.35 -1.20
C ASP A 143 7.89 -7.38 -0.53
N GLN A 144 6.90 -6.82 -1.18
CA GLN A 144 5.50 -6.78 -0.77
C GLN A 144 4.64 -7.60 -1.75
N PRO A 145 3.40 -8.01 -1.38
CA PRO A 145 2.53 -8.70 -2.32
C PRO A 145 2.17 -7.81 -3.53
N LEU A 146 2.08 -8.40 -4.71
CA LEU A 146 1.93 -7.72 -6.01
C LEU A 146 0.80 -6.68 -6.06
N SER A 147 -0.33 -6.90 -5.38
CA SER A 147 -1.44 -5.95 -5.37
C SER A 147 -1.14 -4.63 -4.65
N TYR A 148 -0.06 -4.57 -3.87
CA TYR A 148 0.31 -3.40 -3.05
C TYR A 148 1.49 -2.61 -3.64
N ILE A 149 2.20 -3.19 -4.61
CA ILE A 149 3.37 -2.55 -5.23
C ILE A 149 3.29 -2.46 -6.75
N GLN A 150 2.56 -3.39 -7.39
CA GLN A 150 2.56 -3.46 -8.84
C GLN A 150 1.64 -2.40 -9.44
N THR A 151 2.18 -1.56 -10.30
CA THR A 151 1.40 -0.61 -11.10
C THR A 151 0.70 -1.33 -12.26
N LEU A 152 -0.51 -0.89 -12.56
CA LEU A 152 -1.29 -1.35 -13.70
C LEU A 152 -1.04 -0.45 -14.90
N THR A 153 -1.40 -0.93 -16.08
CA THR A 153 -1.43 -0.11 -17.30
C THR A 153 -2.55 0.95 -17.26
N LEU A 154 -3.55 0.75 -16.42
CA LEU A 154 -4.67 1.66 -16.26
C LEU A 154 -4.27 2.91 -15.49
N ARG A 155 -4.66 4.07 -16.00
CA ARG A 155 -4.42 5.38 -15.39
C ARG A 155 -5.73 6.03 -14.95
N ASN A 156 -5.65 6.90 -13.96
CA ASN A 156 -6.80 7.67 -13.47
C ASN A 156 -7.07 8.94 -14.29
N ASP A 157 -6.07 9.47 -14.98
CA ASP A 157 -6.08 10.74 -15.70
C ASP A 157 -6.38 10.59 -17.20
N GLN A 158 -6.45 9.38 -17.72
CA GLN A 158 -6.62 9.10 -19.15
C GLN A 158 -7.74 8.10 -19.43
N ILE A 159 -8.43 8.30 -20.56
CA ILE A 159 -9.46 7.40 -21.06
C ILE A 159 -8.92 6.68 -22.30
N PRO A 160 -8.72 5.35 -22.22
CA PRO A 160 -8.21 4.58 -23.35
C PRO A 160 -9.23 4.48 -24.48
N CYS A 161 -8.76 4.50 -25.74
CA CYS A 161 -9.59 4.36 -26.94
C CYS A 161 -10.01 2.92 -27.26
N GLY A 162 -9.85 1.99 -26.34
CA GLY A 162 -10.13 0.56 -26.50
C GLY A 162 -9.07 -0.29 -25.84
N VAL A 163 -9.16 -1.61 -25.99
CA VAL A 163 -8.24 -2.55 -25.37
C VAL A 163 -6.79 -2.30 -25.77
N ALA A 164 -6.55 -2.00 -27.05
CA ALA A 164 -5.19 -1.65 -27.52
C ALA A 164 -4.65 -0.40 -26.84
N GLY A 165 -5.51 0.59 -26.58
CA GLY A 165 -5.14 1.81 -25.86
C GLY A 165 -4.72 1.55 -24.42
N LEU A 166 -5.38 0.64 -23.72
CA LEU A 166 -5.00 0.24 -22.36
C LEU A 166 -3.57 -0.30 -22.30
N LEU A 167 -3.19 -1.18 -23.25
CA LEU A 167 -1.84 -1.74 -23.30
C LEU A 167 -0.79 -0.68 -23.63
N GLN A 168 -1.13 0.31 -24.48
CA GLN A 168 -0.19 1.36 -24.86
C GLN A 168 0.01 2.42 -23.78
N GLN A 169 -0.98 2.66 -22.92
CA GLN A 169 -0.84 3.59 -21.79
C GLN A 169 0.31 3.21 -20.86
N HIS A 170 0.55 1.91 -20.67
CA HIS A 170 1.66 1.42 -19.86
C HIS A 170 3.04 1.90 -20.36
N TYR A 171 3.19 2.12 -21.64
CA TYR A 171 4.46 2.54 -22.24
C TYR A 171 4.60 4.06 -22.39
N GLY A 172 3.73 4.84 -21.76
CA GLY A 172 3.74 6.30 -21.89
C GLY A 172 3.32 6.80 -23.26
N TYR A 173 2.84 5.94 -24.15
CA TYR A 173 2.37 6.34 -25.48
C TYR A 173 0.97 6.97 -25.39
N VAL A 174 0.93 8.28 -25.40
CA VAL A 174 -0.29 9.09 -25.36
C VAL A 174 -1.12 9.00 -26.64
N ALA A 175 -0.55 8.51 -27.73
CA ALA A 175 -1.17 8.49 -29.06
C ALA A 175 -2.46 7.67 -29.15
N SER A 176 -2.79 6.85 -28.16
CA SER A 176 -3.96 5.97 -28.12
C SER A 176 -4.97 6.32 -27.04
N SER A 177 -4.83 7.44 -26.32
CA SER A 177 -5.87 7.91 -25.41
C SER A 177 -6.94 8.70 -26.17
N CYS A 178 -8.20 8.47 -25.84
CA CYS A 178 -9.33 9.23 -26.35
C CYS A 178 -9.53 10.54 -25.60
N GLY A 179 -8.69 10.84 -24.66
CA GLY A 179 -8.66 12.08 -23.89
C GLY A 179 -7.95 11.88 -22.55
N GLY A 180 -7.46 12.97 -21.99
CA GLY A 180 -6.78 12.98 -20.70
C GLY A 180 -5.63 13.98 -20.67
N ALA A 181 -5.08 14.15 -19.48
CA ALA A 181 -3.91 14.99 -19.29
C ALA A 181 -2.66 14.34 -19.88
N TRP A 182 -1.74 15.16 -20.35
CA TRP A 182 -0.40 14.76 -20.74
C TRP A 182 0.45 14.79 -19.46
N GLY A 183 0.73 13.65 -18.90
CA GLY A 183 1.56 13.54 -17.71
C GLY A 183 2.41 12.30 -17.75
N ALA A 184 3.52 12.34 -17.03
CA ALA A 184 4.39 11.20 -16.76
C ALA A 184 3.88 10.36 -15.57
N ASP A 185 2.60 10.52 -15.20
CA ASP A 185 2.06 9.84 -14.04
C ASP A 185 2.04 8.32 -14.24
N GLU A 186 2.34 7.62 -13.19
CA GLU A 186 2.34 6.16 -13.16
C GLU A 186 0.93 5.59 -13.26
N GLY A 187 0.83 4.32 -13.61
CA GLY A 187 -0.43 3.59 -13.58
C GLY A 187 -0.97 3.40 -12.16
N LEU A 188 -2.23 2.98 -12.04
CA LEU A 188 -2.85 2.70 -10.75
C LEU A 188 -2.21 1.49 -10.06
N THR A 189 -2.00 1.57 -8.76
CA THR A 189 -1.74 0.39 -7.93
C THR A 189 -3.08 -0.18 -7.42
N PRO A 190 -3.33 -1.50 -7.47
CA PRO A 190 -4.60 -2.05 -7.03
C PRO A 190 -5.00 -1.62 -5.62
N VAL A 191 -4.05 -1.56 -4.69
CA VAL A 191 -4.25 -1.03 -3.33
C VAL A 191 -3.04 -0.22 -2.93
N THR A 192 -3.19 1.09 -2.78
CA THR A 192 -2.12 1.93 -2.25
C THR A 192 -1.93 1.73 -0.75
N LEU A 193 -0.68 1.73 -0.30
CA LEU A 193 -0.33 1.77 1.12
C LEU A 193 -0.45 3.18 1.71
N TYR A 194 -0.43 4.20 0.87
CA TYR A 194 -0.53 5.58 1.30
C TYR A 194 -1.96 5.95 1.66
N GLY A 195 -2.11 6.57 2.81
CA GLY A 195 -3.41 6.91 3.36
C GLY A 195 -4.13 8.00 2.58
N LEU A 196 -5.44 7.95 2.65
CA LEU A 196 -6.35 8.92 2.07
C LEU A 196 -7.07 9.71 3.17
N PRO A 197 -7.41 11.00 2.94
CA PRO A 197 -8.21 11.76 3.88
C PRO A 197 -9.58 11.12 4.09
N GLY A 198 -9.98 10.97 5.35
CA GLY A 198 -11.27 10.32 5.64
C GLY A 198 -11.57 10.17 7.11
N VAL A 199 -12.60 9.36 7.36
CA VAL A 199 -13.06 8.96 8.71
C VAL A 199 -13.19 7.44 8.73
N GLU A 200 -12.78 6.82 9.83
CA GLU A 200 -12.82 5.39 10.05
C GLU A 200 -13.41 5.06 11.42
N ALA A 201 -14.17 4.00 11.49
CA ALA A 201 -14.61 3.38 12.73
C ALA A 201 -14.10 1.94 12.78
N ASP A 202 -13.29 1.63 13.80
CA ASP A 202 -12.83 0.28 14.12
C ASP A 202 -13.65 -0.26 15.28
N ILE A 203 -14.17 -1.44 15.10
CA ILE A 203 -14.93 -2.16 16.13
C ILE A 203 -14.24 -3.49 16.37
N SER A 204 -13.97 -3.81 17.61
CA SER A 204 -13.49 -5.15 17.98
C SER A 204 -14.23 -5.69 19.19
N GLY A 205 -14.48 -6.99 19.19
CA GLY A 205 -15.17 -7.63 20.32
C GLY A 205 -15.14 -9.15 20.20
N HIS A 206 -14.82 -9.84 21.30
CA HIS A 206 -14.71 -11.29 21.38
C HIS A 206 -13.78 -11.87 20.30
N ARG A 207 -14.37 -12.32 19.19
CA ARG A 207 -13.69 -12.95 18.06
C ARG A 207 -13.88 -12.17 16.75
N LEU A 208 -14.60 -11.08 16.81
CA LEU A 208 -14.91 -10.24 15.65
C LEU A 208 -14.07 -8.97 15.69
N ASP A 209 -13.54 -8.60 14.55
CA ASP A 209 -13.01 -7.27 14.26
C ASP A 209 -13.68 -6.73 13.00
N GLY A 210 -13.82 -5.42 12.90
CA GLY A 210 -14.42 -4.76 11.75
C GLY A 210 -13.92 -3.33 11.62
N ARG A 211 -13.80 -2.87 10.37
CA ARG A 211 -13.43 -1.50 10.02
C ARG A 211 -14.38 -1.01 8.94
N ILE A 212 -14.86 0.21 9.09
CA ILE A 212 -15.64 0.91 8.08
C ILE A 212 -15.00 2.28 7.89
N GLN A 213 -14.71 2.62 6.65
CA GLN A 213 -13.99 3.82 6.30
C GLN A 213 -14.69 4.54 5.15
N VAL A 214 -14.77 5.86 5.25
CA VAL A 214 -15.15 6.75 4.14
C VAL A 214 -13.98 7.68 3.88
N THR A 215 -13.42 7.59 2.68
CA THR A 215 -12.28 8.39 2.26
C THR A 215 -12.61 9.24 1.06
N SER A 216 -11.83 10.29 0.87
CA SER A 216 -11.82 11.08 -0.35
C SER A 216 -10.72 10.52 -1.27
N GLY A 217 -11.11 9.84 -2.32
CA GLY A 217 -10.22 9.15 -3.25
C GLY A 217 -10.30 7.62 -3.16
N SER A 218 -9.68 6.94 -4.11
CA SER A 218 -9.68 5.49 -4.26
C SER A 218 -8.46 4.83 -3.63
N PRO A 219 -8.56 3.63 -3.01
CA PRO A 219 -7.40 2.84 -2.62
C PRO A 219 -6.47 2.50 -3.78
N SER A 220 -6.99 2.55 -5.00
CA SER A 220 -6.22 2.27 -6.22
C SER A 220 -5.53 3.50 -6.81
N ASP A 221 -5.59 4.67 -6.17
CA ASP A 221 -4.96 5.89 -6.66
C ASP A 221 -3.78 6.29 -5.77
N PRO A 222 -2.53 6.01 -6.18
CA PRO A 222 -1.36 6.29 -5.35
C PRO A 222 -1.01 7.77 -5.25
N LEU A 223 -1.42 8.59 -6.22
CA LEU A 223 -0.97 10.00 -6.35
C LEU A 223 -2.05 11.03 -6.04
N SER A 224 -3.11 10.66 -5.39
CA SER A 224 -4.32 11.47 -5.19
C SER A 224 -4.17 12.71 -4.30
N GLU A 225 -2.97 13.14 -3.93
CA GLU A 225 -2.78 14.30 -3.04
C GLU A 225 -3.43 15.59 -3.55
N SER A 226 -3.44 15.81 -4.86
CA SER A 226 -4.06 16.98 -5.48
C SER A 226 -5.56 16.84 -5.71
N HIS A 227 -6.08 15.63 -5.74
CA HIS A 227 -7.47 15.32 -6.11
C HIS A 227 -8.30 14.74 -4.97
N ALA A 228 -7.69 14.50 -3.83
CA ALA A 228 -8.21 13.72 -2.70
C ALA A 228 -9.52 14.23 -2.07
N LEU A 229 -9.97 15.44 -2.35
CA LEU A 229 -11.12 16.03 -1.64
C LEU A 229 -12.43 16.05 -2.45
N GLN A 230 -12.48 15.46 -3.63
CA GLN A 230 -13.61 15.67 -4.51
C GLN A 230 -14.68 14.58 -4.45
N TYR A 231 -14.31 13.32 -4.16
CA TYR A 231 -15.25 12.21 -4.27
C TYR A 231 -15.09 11.22 -3.13
N ALA A 232 -16.20 10.98 -2.43
CA ALA A 232 -16.23 10.01 -1.35
C ALA A 232 -16.25 8.58 -1.89
N GLN A 233 -15.42 7.75 -1.28
CA GLN A 233 -15.39 6.31 -1.45
C GLN A 233 -15.62 5.64 -0.10
N TRP A 234 -16.24 4.48 -0.10
CA TRP A 234 -16.35 3.67 1.09
C TRP A 234 -15.50 2.41 0.99
N VAL A 235 -14.93 2.02 2.12
CA VAL A 235 -14.20 0.77 2.32
C VAL A 235 -14.73 0.11 3.58
N ALA A 236 -14.92 -1.19 3.55
CA ALA A 236 -15.27 -1.96 4.74
C ALA A 236 -14.47 -3.25 4.76
N GLY A 237 -14.07 -3.67 5.95
CA GLY A 237 -13.38 -4.93 6.17
C GLY A 237 -13.68 -5.46 7.56
N GLY A 238 -13.53 -6.76 7.73
CA GLY A 238 -13.70 -7.39 9.03
C GLY A 238 -13.23 -8.82 9.03
N GLY A 239 -13.04 -9.38 10.22
CA GLY A 239 -12.56 -10.72 10.40
C GLY A 239 -13.18 -11.43 11.58
N TYR A 240 -13.05 -12.75 11.55
CA TYR A 240 -13.47 -13.64 12.61
C TYR A 240 -12.31 -14.53 13.03
N THR A 241 -11.97 -14.50 14.32
CA THR A 241 -10.98 -15.38 14.92
C THR A 241 -11.65 -16.71 15.29
N ILE A 242 -11.43 -17.73 14.46
CA ILE A 242 -12.00 -19.07 14.62
C ILE A 242 -11.48 -19.69 15.92
N GLN A 243 -10.17 -19.60 16.11
CA GLN A 243 -9.46 -20.00 17.32
C GLN A 243 -8.21 -19.14 17.49
N GLN A 244 -7.59 -19.19 18.64
CA GLN A 244 -6.34 -18.46 18.88
C GLN A 244 -5.30 -18.79 17.81
N GLY A 245 -4.82 -17.76 17.13
CA GLY A 245 -3.87 -17.87 16.01
C GLY A 245 -4.48 -18.26 14.67
N PHE A 246 -5.82 -18.33 14.53
CA PHE A 246 -6.45 -18.57 13.23
C PHE A 246 -7.60 -17.58 13.00
N ARG A 247 -7.40 -16.67 12.07
CA ARG A 247 -8.33 -15.62 11.66
C ARG A 247 -8.63 -15.72 10.16
N VAL A 248 -9.86 -15.46 9.79
CA VAL A 248 -10.31 -15.24 8.40
C VAL A 248 -10.97 -13.88 8.31
N GLY A 249 -10.78 -13.19 7.19
CA GLY A 249 -11.33 -11.86 6.96
C GLY A 249 -11.91 -11.70 5.55
N ILE A 250 -12.74 -10.68 5.43
CA ILE A 250 -13.30 -10.21 4.16
C ILE A 250 -13.25 -8.69 4.13
N SER A 251 -13.01 -8.14 2.96
CA SER A 251 -13.00 -6.69 2.74
C SER A 251 -13.59 -6.33 1.39
N GLY A 252 -14.05 -5.10 1.25
CA GLY A 252 -14.56 -4.56 0.00
C GLY A 252 -14.48 -3.04 -0.03
N PHE A 253 -14.38 -2.50 -1.23
CA PHE A 253 -14.46 -1.06 -1.47
C PHE A 253 -15.20 -0.74 -2.76
N ARG A 254 -15.75 0.46 -2.85
CA ARG A 254 -16.30 1.02 -4.08
C ARG A 254 -16.27 2.54 -4.03
N GLY A 255 -15.84 3.14 -5.12
CA GLY A 255 -15.86 4.59 -5.31
C GLY A 255 -15.16 5.04 -6.57
N PRO A 256 -15.29 6.31 -6.93
CA PRO A 256 -14.64 6.89 -8.11
C PRO A 256 -13.12 6.77 -8.01
N TYR A 257 -12.47 6.52 -9.13
CA TYR A 257 -11.01 6.46 -9.22
C TYR A 257 -10.46 7.38 -10.32
N LEU A 258 -11.30 7.80 -11.26
CA LEU A 258 -10.88 8.73 -12.31
C LEU A 258 -10.61 10.13 -11.73
N ALA A 259 -9.54 10.73 -12.18
CA ALA A 259 -9.18 12.10 -11.83
C ALA A 259 -10.18 13.10 -12.44
N PRO A 260 -10.37 14.27 -11.79
CA PRO A 260 -11.22 15.33 -12.34
C PRO A 260 -10.82 15.78 -13.75
N ASP A 261 -9.54 15.70 -14.08
CA ASP A 261 -8.98 16.08 -15.37
C ASP A 261 -9.46 15.16 -16.50
N ALA A 262 -9.90 13.95 -16.21
CA ALA A 262 -10.54 13.06 -17.17
C ALA A 262 -12.00 13.47 -17.47
N ALA A 263 -12.65 14.27 -16.63
CA ALA A 263 -14.08 14.62 -16.76
C ALA A 263 -14.46 15.24 -18.12
N PRO A 264 -13.68 16.13 -18.76
CA PRO A 264 -14.01 16.69 -20.07
C PRO A 264 -14.09 15.66 -21.21
N PHE A 265 -13.50 14.49 -21.02
CA PHE A 265 -13.41 13.42 -22.02
C PHE A 265 -14.43 12.30 -21.79
N LEU A 266 -15.26 12.41 -20.76
CA LEU A 266 -16.31 11.46 -20.48
C LEU A 266 -17.49 11.62 -21.44
N PRO A 267 -18.30 10.57 -21.66
CA PRO A 267 -19.52 10.66 -22.46
C PRO A 267 -20.45 11.77 -21.95
N ALA A 268 -21.20 12.38 -22.86
CA ALA A 268 -22.16 13.42 -22.49
C ALA A 268 -23.12 12.97 -21.39
N ALA A 269 -23.38 13.84 -20.43
CA ALA A 269 -24.21 13.61 -19.25
C ALA A 269 -23.67 12.57 -18.24
N THR A 270 -22.39 12.18 -18.34
CA THR A 270 -21.73 11.35 -17.32
C THR A 270 -20.62 12.15 -16.61
N GLY A 271 -20.25 11.69 -15.43
CA GLY A 271 -19.15 12.22 -14.64
C GLY A 271 -18.25 11.11 -14.08
N VAL A 272 -17.16 11.47 -13.45
CA VAL A 272 -16.20 10.50 -12.88
C VAL A 272 -16.84 9.55 -11.87
N ARG A 273 -17.95 9.94 -11.24
CA ARG A 273 -18.69 9.10 -10.29
C ARG A 273 -19.42 7.92 -10.94
N ASP A 274 -19.67 7.99 -12.24
CA ASP A 274 -20.35 6.95 -12.99
C ASP A 274 -19.41 5.79 -13.35
N PHE A 275 -18.10 5.98 -13.15
CA PHE A 275 -17.07 5.01 -13.46
C PHE A 275 -16.26 4.65 -12.20
N PRO A 276 -16.84 3.88 -11.26
CA PRO A 276 -16.16 3.52 -10.03
C PRO A 276 -15.11 2.42 -10.23
N ALA A 277 -14.10 2.42 -9.35
CA ALA A 277 -13.36 1.22 -9.02
C ALA A 277 -14.08 0.48 -7.89
N SER A 278 -14.01 -0.84 -7.91
CA SER A 278 -14.48 -1.68 -6.83
C SER A 278 -13.53 -2.85 -6.59
N GLY A 279 -13.47 -3.30 -5.34
CA GLY A 279 -12.67 -4.45 -4.96
C GLY A 279 -13.36 -5.28 -3.89
N VAL A 280 -13.10 -6.59 -3.94
CA VAL A 280 -13.46 -7.54 -2.90
C VAL A 280 -12.23 -8.38 -2.56
N GLY A 281 -12.04 -8.71 -1.29
CA GLY A 281 -10.91 -9.49 -0.83
C GLY A 281 -11.29 -10.45 0.30
N VAL A 282 -10.58 -11.55 0.37
CA VAL A 282 -10.63 -12.53 1.47
C VAL A 282 -9.22 -12.72 1.97
N ASP A 283 -9.03 -12.70 3.27
CA ASP A 283 -7.74 -12.92 3.90
C ASP A 283 -7.79 -14.08 4.90
N VAL A 284 -6.64 -14.71 5.09
CA VAL A 284 -6.45 -15.75 6.08
C VAL A 284 -5.12 -15.55 6.80
N GLN A 285 -5.14 -15.69 8.12
CA GLN A 285 -3.96 -15.62 8.98
C GLN A 285 -3.96 -16.82 9.92
N TRP A 286 -2.84 -17.51 9.97
CA TRP A 286 -2.67 -18.65 10.84
C TRP A 286 -1.29 -18.65 11.50
N ALA A 287 -1.27 -18.75 12.82
CA ALA A 287 -0.05 -18.80 13.63
C ALA A 287 -0.16 -19.94 14.64
N ARG A 288 0.75 -20.91 14.58
CA ARG A 288 0.80 -22.01 15.54
C ARG A 288 2.23 -22.49 15.75
N GLY A 289 2.67 -22.50 16.99
CA GLY A 289 4.03 -22.90 17.35
C GLY A 289 5.06 -21.98 16.69
N HIS A 290 5.88 -22.53 15.82
CA HIS A 290 6.93 -21.78 15.08
C HIS A 290 6.51 -21.37 13.66
N TRP A 291 5.26 -21.60 13.29
CA TRP A 291 4.74 -21.29 11.97
C TRP A 291 3.84 -20.06 12.02
N ASN A 292 4.01 -19.18 11.06
CA ASN A 292 3.10 -18.08 10.74
C ASN A 292 2.82 -18.11 9.23
N THR A 293 1.55 -18.05 8.88
CA THR A 293 1.09 -18.15 7.50
C THR A 293 0.03 -17.09 7.27
N SER A 294 0.13 -16.38 6.17
CA SER A 294 -0.86 -15.41 5.73
C SER A 294 -1.13 -15.56 4.24
N GLY A 295 -2.28 -15.12 3.80
CA GLY A 295 -2.62 -15.09 2.39
C GLY A 295 -3.85 -14.25 2.14
N GLU A 296 -3.93 -13.71 0.93
CA GLU A 296 -5.07 -12.94 0.46
C GLU A 296 -5.43 -13.35 -0.96
N TRP A 297 -6.71 -13.36 -1.23
CA TRP A 297 -7.29 -13.37 -2.56
C TRP A 297 -8.10 -12.10 -2.73
N GLN A 298 -7.86 -11.37 -3.83
CA GLN A 298 -8.44 -10.07 -4.09
C GLN A 298 -8.88 -9.99 -5.55
N ARG A 299 -10.01 -9.35 -5.80
CA ARG A 299 -10.49 -9.06 -7.15
C ARG A 299 -10.88 -7.60 -7.26
N PHE A 300 -10.36 -6.94 -8.28
CA PHE A 300 -10.58 -5.54 -8.59
C PHE A 300 -11.30 -5.41 -9.94
N GLN A 301 -12.14 -4.41 -10.05
CA GLN A 301 -12.85 -4.05 -11.27
C GLN A 301 -12.86 -2.53 -11.42
N TYR A 302 -12.61 -2.07 -12.63
CA TYR A 302 -12.49 -0.66 -12.98
C TYR A 302 -13.48 -0.34 -14.09
N ASP A 303 -14.57 0.36 -13.76
CA ASP A 303 -15.53 0.78 -14.77
C ASP A 303 -14.92 1.89 -15.63
N LEU A 304 -14.97 1.73 -16.95
CA LEU A 304 -14.37 2.63 -17.93
C LEU A 304 -15.39 3.01 -19.02
N PRO A 305 -15.36 4.28 -19.48
CA PRO A 305 -16.12 4.69 -20.65
C PRO A 305 -15.73 3.88 -21.89
N GLY A 306 -16.73 3.42 -22.64
CA GLY A 306 -16.48 2.65 -23.87
C GLY A 306 -16.15 1.17 -23.67
N PHE A 307 -16.16 0.67 -22.40
CA PHE A 307 -15.92 -0.73 -22.09
C PHE A 307 -17.17 -1.38 -21.50
N PRO A 308 -18.00 -2.06 -22.30
CA PRO A 308 -19.16 -2.79 -21.79
C PRO A 308 -18.79 -3.93 -20.82
N GLN A 309 -17.57 -4.45 -20.92
CA GLN A 309 -16.99 -5.34 -19.93
C GLN A 309 -15.82 -4.62 -19.27
N ALA A 310 -16.02 -4.22 -18.02
CA ALA A 310 -15.04 -3.52 -17.22
C ALA A 310 -13.74 -4.35 -17.06
N PRO A 311 -12.56 -3.75 -17.23
CA PRO A 311 -11.30 -4.37 -16.90
C PRO A 311 -11.29 -4.88 -15.47
N SER A 312 -10.78 -6.07 -15.25
CA SER A 312 -10.70 -6.66 -13.91
C SER A 312 -9.35 -7.32 -13.66
N ILE A 313 -8.92 -7.35 -12.41
CA ILE A 313 -7.67 -7.98 -11.98
C ILE A 313 -7.97 -8.86 -10.78
N THR A 314 -7.37 -10.04 -10.77
CA THR A 314 -7.34 -10.92 -9.60
C THR A 314 -5.92 -10.97 -9.08
N SER A 315 -5.73 -10.66 -7.81
CA SER A 315 -4.46 -10.84 -7.11
C SER A 315 -4.61 -11.89 -6.03
N THR A 316 -3.58 -12.70 -5.87
CA THR A 316 -3.51 -13.70 -4.81
C THR A 316 -2.08 -13.79 -4.33
N TYR A 317 -1.89 -13.90 -3.02
CA TYR A 317 -0.61 -14.31 -2.47
C TYR A 317 -0.81 -15.27 -1.30
N PHE A 318 0.25 -16.04 -1.05
CA PHE A 318 0.38 -16.91 0.10
C PHE A 318 1.80 -16.80 0.64
N GLU A 319 1.93 -16.53 1.93
CA GLU A 319 3.20 -16.38 2.64
C GLU A 319 3.27 -17.36 3.82
N VAL A 320 4.44 -17.94 4.00
CA VAL A 320 4.77 -18.79 5.14
C VAL A 320 6.07 -18.32 5.77
N LYS A 321 6.06 -18.14 7.08
CA LYS A 321 7.25 -17.88 7.90
C LYS A 321 7.41 -18.99 8.91
N ARG A 322 8.63 -19.53 9.05
CA ARG A 322 9.00 -20.51 10.07
C ARG A 322 10.13 -20.00 10.94
N ILE A 323 9.90 -19.90 12.22
CA ILE A 323 10.93 -19.60 13.22
C ILE A 323 11.74 -20.88 13.45
N LEU A 324 13.02 -20.84 13.14
CA LEU A 324 13.94 -21.97 13.33
C LEU A 324 14.56 -21.96 14.71
N THR A 325 14.97 -20.76 15.15
CA THR A 325 15.53 -20.50 16.48
C THR A 325 15.04 -19.11 16.91
N PRO A 326 15.22 -18.69 18.16
CA PRO A 326 14.88 -17.33 18.60
C PRO A 326 15.53 -16.20 17.77
N ARG A 327 16.59 -16.53 17.02
CA ARG A 327 17.31 -15.54 16.19
C ARG A 327 17.10 -15.71 14.68
N PHE A 328 16.69 -16.88 14.22
CA PHE A 328 16.62 -17.18 12.79
C PHE A 328 15.23 -17.62 12.36
N TYR A 329 14.80 -17.09 11.22
CA TYR A 329 13.61 -17.58 10.54
C TYR A 329 13.87 -17.73 9.03
N LEU A 330 13.06 -18.56 8.40
CA LEU A 330 12.89 -18.63 6.95
C LEU A 330 11.48 -18.20 6.60
N ALA A 331 11.33 -17.61 5.43
CA ALA A 331 10.05 -17.22 4.88
C ALA A 331 10.02 -17.45 3.37
N GLY A 332 8.83 -17.69 2.84
CA GLY A 332 8.60 -17.76 1.41
C GLY A 332 7.23 -17.23 1.06
N ARG A 333 7.13 -16.54 -0.07
CA ARG A 333 5.89 -15.99 -0.63
C ARG A 333 5.75 -16.44 -2.07
N ALA A 334 4.52 -16.79 -2.45
CA ALA A 334 4.13 -16.94 -3.85
C ALA A 334 2.96 -16.00 -4.12
N GLY A 335 3.02 -15.27 -5.21
CA GLY A 335 2.02 -14.26 -5.55
C GLY A 335 1.69 -14.27 -7.05
N TRP A 336 0.46 -13.92 -7.38
CA TRP A 336 -0.02 -13.80 -8.75
C TRP A 336 -0.88 -12.55 -8.90
N LEU A 337 -0.68 -11.85 -10.01
CA LEU A 337 -1.53 -10.77 -10.48
C LEU A 337 -2.03 -11.16 -11.87
N LEU A 338 -3.32 -11.46 -11.98
CA LEU A 338 -3.93 -12.04 -13.17
C LEU A 338 -4.99 -11.08 -13.72
N PRO A 339 -4.71 -10.36 -14.83
CA PRO A 339 -5.71 -9.53 -15.47
C PRO A 339 -6.79 -10.40 -16.11
N GLY A 340 -8.04 -9.98 -15.95
CA GLY A 340 -9.18 -10.53 -16.69
C GLY A 340 -9.24 -9.98 -18.10
N GLY A 341 -10.09 -10.58 -18.94
CA GLY A 341 -10.37 -10.04 -20.26
C GLY A 341 -11.10 -8.70 -20.18
N ALA A 342 -10.69 -7.74 -20.98
CA ALA A 342 -11.44 -6.52 -21.25
C ALA A 342 -12.09 -6.61 -22.64
N ARG A 343 -13.23 -5.93 -22.81
CA ARG A 343 -13.93 -5.83 -24.09
C ARG A 343 -14.35 -4.39 -24.33
N ASP A 344 -13.94 -3.83 -25.42
CA ASP A 344 -14.35 -2.48 -25.84
C ASP A 344 -15.70 -2.48 -26.58
N ALA A 345 -16.24 -1.29 -26.77
CA ALA A 345 -17.55 -1.10 -27.41
C ALA A 345 -17.55 -1.47 -28.90
N THR A 346 -16.40 -1.56 -29.54
CA THR A 346 -16.30 -1.96 -30.96
C THR A 346 -16.49 -3.47 -31.12
N GLY A 347 -16.31 -4.24 -30.04
CA GLY A 347 -16.36 -5.70 -30.03
C GLY A 347 -15.20 -6.38 -30.75
N LEU A 348 -14.30 -5.59 -31.35
CA LEU A 348 -13.11 -6.05 -32.05
C LEU A 348 -11.91 -6.21 -31.10
N GLY A 349 -11.89 -5.41 -30.02
CA GLY A 349 -10.87 -5.48 -28.99
C GLY A 349 -11.28 -6.41 -27.87
N THR A 350 -10.84 -7.66 -27.90
CA THR A 350 -10.93 -8.60 -26.77
C THR A 350 -9.54 -9.06 -26.41
N GLY A 351 -9.16 -8.99 -25.15
CA GLY A 351 -7.85 -9.45 -24.72
C GLY A 351 -7.54 -9.08 -23.28
N GLN A 352 -6.39 -9.52 -22.80
CA GLN A 352 -5.83 -9.07 -21.56
C GLN A 352 -5.41 -7.61 -21.71
N PHE A 353 -5.76 -6.76 -20.75
CA PHE A 353 -5.42 -5.33 -20.76
C PHE A 353 -4.13 -5.03 -19.99
N ALA A 354 -3.55 -5.99 -19.30
CA ALA A 354 -2.30 -5.88 -18.56
C ALA A 354 -1.53 -7.22 -18.62
N ALA A 355 -0.28 -7.22 -18.22
CA ALA A 355 0.51 -8.43 -18.09
C ALA A 355 0.03 -9.30 -16.92
N SER A 356 0.13 -10.63 -17.09
CA SER A 356 0.04 -11.55 -15.96
C SER A 356 1.40 -11.60 -15.26
N ILE A 357 1.39 -11.46 -13.94
CA ILE A 357 2.62 -11.45 -13.14
C ILE A 357 2.56 -12.59 -12.13
N ALA A 358 3.65 -13.34 -12.02
CA ALA A 358 3.86 -14.33 -10.97
C ALA A 358 5.18 -14.02 -10.25
N SER A 359 5.14 -13.97 -8.91
CA SER A 359 6.28 -13.74 -8.05
C SER A 359 6.45 -14.90 -7.09
N TYR A 360 7.69 -15.34 -6.92
CA TYR A 360 8.08 -16.35 -5.93
C TYR A 360 9.30 -15.86 -5.20
N GLU A 361 9.12 -15.49 -3.93
CA GLU A 361 10.19 -14.98 -3.08
C GLU A 361 10.52 -15.99 -1.98
N LEU A 362 11.80 -16.25 -1.77
CA LEU A 362 12.32 -17.08 -0.69
C LEU A 362 13.41 -16.30 0.04
N GLY A 363 13.29 -16.22 1.34
CA GLY A 363 14.24 -15.45 2.14
C GLY A 363 14.27 -15.89 3.59
N GLY A 364 14.94 -15.10 4.37
CA GLY A 364 15.04 -15.31 5.81
C GLY A 364 15.65 -14.13 6.52
N GLY A 365 15.60 -14.18 7.84
CA GLY A 365 16.16 -13.12 8.68
C GLY A 365 16.89 -13.66 9.89
N CYS A 366 17.85 -12.86 10.33
CA CYS A 366 18.67 -13.08 11.51
C CYS A 366 18.56 -11.88 12.45
N TRP A 367 17.99 -12.07 13.64
CA TRP A 367 18.01 -11.09 14.71
C TRP A 367 19.38 -11.07 15.38
N LEU A 368 20.13 -10.00 15.19
CA LEU A 368 21.41 -9.77 15.86
C LEU A 368 21.19 -9.51 17.35
N ASN A 369 20.14 -8.76 17.66
CA ASN A 369 19.64 -8.49 18.99
C ASN A 369 18.13 -8.15 18.88
N ARG A 370 17.50 -7.73 19.98
CA ARG A 370 16.05 -7.41 20.00
C ARG A 370 15.62 -6.22 19.14
N TYR A 371 16.57 -5.46 18.62
CA TYR A 371 16.32 -4.23 17.85
C TYR A 371 16.81 -4.30 16.41
N GLN A 372 17.68 -5.26 16.10
CA GLN A 372 18.38 -5.30 14.82
C GLN A 372 18.15 -6.63 14.12
N LEU A 373 17.71 -6.53 12.88
CA LEU A 373 17.39 -7.65 12.00
C LEU A 373 18.17 -7.48 10.68
N ILE A 374 18.81 -8.54 10.22
CA ILE A 374 19.30 -8.65 8.85
C ILE A 374 18.39 -9.60 8.11
N LYS A 375 17.93 -9.20 6.93
CA LYS A 375 17.14 -10.04 6.02
C LYS A 375 17.88 -10.18 4.69
N ALA A 376 17.65 -11.32 4.06
CA ALA A 376 18.04 -11.55 2.67
C ALA A 376 16.94 -12.33 1.97
N SER A 377 16.68 -12.02 0.71
CA SER A 377 15.74 -12.77 -0.10
C SER A 377 16.21 -12.89 -1.55
N TYR A 378 15.72 -13.91 -2.19
CA TYR A 378 15.79 -14.12 -3.61
C TYR A 378 14.37 -14.23 -4.16
N GLU A 379 14.07 -13.40 -5.14
CA GLU A 379 12.78 -13.38 -5.81
C GLU A 379 12.96 -13.76 -7.28
N TRP A 380 12.04 -14.56 -7.76
CA TRP A 380 11.87 -14.87 -9.17
C TRP A 380 10.54 -14.29 -9.64
N LEU A 381 10.62 -13.27 -10.50
CA LEU A 381 9.48 -12.57 -11.08
C LEU A 381 9.32 -12.98 -12.55
N ARG A 382 8.11 -13.41 -12.90
CA ARG A 382 7.73 -13.71 -14.28
C ARG A 382 6.60 -12.78 -14.71
N ILE A 383 6.85 -12.04 -15.80
CA ILE A 383 5.87 -11.16 -16.42
C ILE A 383 5.54 -11.71 -17.79
N GLU A 384 4.30 -12.06 -18.07
CA GLU A 384 3.88 -12.63 -19.36
C GLU A 384 3.57 -11.51 -20.37
N HIS A 385 3.80 -11.82 -21.65
CA HIS A 385 3.55 -10.95 -22.80
C HIS A 385 4.47 -9.73 -22.96
N PHE A 386 5.57 -9.67 -22.22
CA PHE A 386 6.61 -8.66 -22.41
C PHE A 386 7.94 -9.29 -22.82
N PRO A 387 8.68 -8.71 -23.79
CA PRO A 387 10.01 -9.19 -24.12
C PRO A 387 10.94 -9.12 -22.91
N GLY A 388 11.57 -10.22 -22.57
CA GLY A 388 12.52 -10.26 -21.45
C GLY A 388 11.99 -10.58 -20.07
N THR A 389 10.93 -11.14 -19.99
CA THR A 389 9.87 -11.42 -19.05
C THR A 389 10.21 -12.23 -17.79
N GLN A 390 11.45 -12.48 -17.49
CA GLN A 390 11.89 -13.13 -16.25
C GLN A 390 12.95 -12.28 -15.60
N THR A 391 12.70 -11.89 -14.37
CA THR A 391 13.62 -11.10 -13.56
C THR A 391 13.92 -11.85 -12.28
N ASN A 392 15.20 -11.86 -11.91
CA ASN A 392 15.63 -12.39 -10.63
C ASN A 392 16.12 -11.23 -9.79
N VAL A 393 15.63 -11.14 -8.57
CA VAL A 393 16.04 -10.12 -7.61
C VAL A 393 16.71 -10.79 -6.43
N LEU A 394 17.91 -10.36 -6.10
CA LEU A 394 18.61 -10.75 -4.88
C LEU A 394 18.77 -9.51 -4.01
N GLY A 395 18.22 -9.53 -2.81
CA GLY A 395 18.25 -8.40 -1.90
C GLY A 395 18.80 -8.75 -0.54
N VAL A 396 19.41 -7.75 0.10
CA VAL A 396 19.83 -7.78 1.50
C VAL A 396 19.37 -6.48 2.15
N GLN A 397 18.81 -6.58 3.35
CA GLN A 397 18.29 -5.45 4.11
C GLN A 397 18.72 -5.56 5.57
N PHE A 398 19.16 -4.44 6.13
CA PHE A 398 19.38 -4.26 7.55
C PHE A 398 18.27 -3.38 8.12
N VAL A 399 17.61 -3.85 9.16
CA VAL A 399 16.51 -3.13 9.84
C VAL A 399 16.90 -2.91 11.28
N THR A 400 16.70 -1.71 11.79
CA THR A 400 16.83 -1.40 13.21
C THR A 400 15.61 -0.64 13.70
N THR A 401 15.09 -1.05 14.87
CA THR A 401 13.94 -0.42 15.53
C THR A 401 14.37 0.13 16.87
N PHE A 402 13.90 1.32 17.23
CA PHE A 402 14.15 1.92 18.54
C PHE A 402 13.07 2.93 18.90
N HIS A 403 12.98 3.27 20.18
CA HIS A 403 12.16 4.36 20.65
C HIS A 403 13.04 5.60 20.83
N ALA A 404 12.90 6.57 19.93
CA ALA A 404 13.67 7.82 20.02
C ALA A 404 13.21 8.66 21.22
N VAL A 405 11.93 8.61 21.54
CA VAL A 405 11.35 9.26 22.72
C VAL A 405 10.26 8.35 23.29
N ASP A 406 10.31 8.12 24.57
CA ASP A 406 9.24 7.44 25.32
C ASP A 406 9.07 8.20 26.64
N ARG A 407 8.11 9.09 26.70
CA ARG A 407 7.77 9.86 27.89
C ARG A 407 6.30 9.64 28.22
N ALA A 408 6.08 8.78 29.19
CA ALA A 408 4.81 8.80 29.91
C ALA A 408 4.95 9.86 31.03
N PHE A 409 4.15 10.89 30.97
CA PHE A 409 3.97 11.80 32.10
C PHE A 409 2.84 11.22 32.95
N HIS A 410 3.19 10.82 34.16
CA HIS A 410 2.26 10.34 35.19
C HIS A 410 1.56 11.51 35.87
#